data_227b8969167656e76e89c44845158926
#
_entry.id   227b8969167656e76e89c44845158926
#
_cell.length_a   1.000
_cell.length_b   1.000
_cell.length_c   1.000
_cell.angle_alpha   90.00
_cell.angle_beta   90.00
_cell.angle_gamma   90.00
#
_symmetry.space_group_name_H-M   'P 1'
#
loop_
_entity.id
_entity.type
_entity.pdbx_description
1 polymer ?
#
loop_
_entity_poly.entity_id
_entity_poly.type
_entity_poly.pdbx_seq_one_letter_code
_entity_poly.pdbx_strand_id
1 'polypeptide(L)'
;MRLGLADRYDRDLRLVQGGALDHFIGSRDLRDTILQTIFRTSIHDALDLDVQTKLKDVEDKFLTESLPSPVRLGLVGAPGVSMAATVGLMIGDTNEQALPITSWGSGTQKFASLAMISLVSEDHAIALIDEPESGLEPYRQRTFIKKLNGQGNRQSFIVTHSPAVLETAMGLDGTVWRLKHSSPSPAPPVELRTPRFLHNCVNLSENTELKKTLQKDPEALLAKLPIVCEGKTELGFTQVILEDNFGQDYRARGIHPFEVGGGNSGALTVCQKFIEGGIPFTCVADDEGTRTGSWQAVVEKSPCLRWDHQQCIEQVVFGLLPAERLLEILDWAESINYREKRHLIPEVRKALGEDVTLPESEWLSAFGEAALLKAISKIAVPPASKNKGWFKSVAGGRCLAMKMLEIGPDEALQKKLDLFLAAVRQQTECP
;
A
#
# COMPACT_ATOMS: atom_id res chain seq x y z
N MET A 1 -4.75 -51.97 -22.77
CA MET A 1 -5.44 -51.82 -21.51
C MET A 1 -4.48 -52.21 -20.36
N ARG A 2 -3.89 -51.27 -19.63
CA ARG A 2 -2.95 -51.56 -18.53
C ARG A 2 -3.74 -51.57 -17.23
N LEU A 3 -3.91 -52.73 -16.63
CA LEU A 3 -4.45 -52.94 -15.29
C LEU A 3 -3.39 -52.50 -14.28
N GLY A 4 -3.55 -51.36 -13.66
CA GLY A 4 -2.73 -50.90 -12.53
C GLY A 4 -3.38 -51.29 -11.22
N LEU A 5 -2.59 -51.86 -10.31
CA LEU A 5 -2.99 -52.53 -9.11
C LEU A 5 -3.61 -51.60 -8.03
N ALA A 6 -4.52 -52.19 -7.26
CA ALA A 6 -5.16 -51.82 -5.99
C ALA A 6 -6.18 -50.66 -6.01
N ASP A 7 -5.89 -49.43 -6.49
CA ASP A 7 -6.81 -48.28 -6.34
C ASP A 7 -7.91 -48.19 -7.42
N ARG A 8 -7.82 -48.97 -8.49
CA ARG A 8 -8.79 -48.92 -9.58
C ARG A 8 -10.03 -49.74 -9.35
N TYR A 9 -9.95 -50.85 -8.63
CA TYR A 9 -11.09 -51.75 -8.39
C TYR A 9 -12.21 -51.06 -7.61
N ASP A 10 -11.85 -50.23 -6.59
CA ASP A 10 -12.82 -49.53 -5.78
C ASP A 10 -13.52 -48.43 -6.60
N ARG A 11 -12.83 -47.76 -7.48
CA ARG A 11 -13.40 -46.73 -8.38
C ARG A 11 -14.34 -47.34 -9.41
N ASP A 12 -14.00 -48.52 -9.95
CA ASP A 12 -14.79 -49.17 -10.97
C ASP A 12 -16.07 -49.81 -10.39
N LEU A 13 -16.10 -50.10 -9.12
CA LEU A 13 -17.26 -50.61 -8.36
C LEU A 13 -18.12 -49.51 -7.75
N ARG A 14 -17.75 -48.24 -7.87
CA ARG A 14 -18.51 -47.09 -7.42
C ARG A 14 -19.12 -46.33 -8.58
N LEU A 15 -20.25 -45.63 -8.31
CA LEU A 15 -20.91 -44.77 -9.29
C LEU A 15 -20.16 -43.42 -9.40
N VAL A 16 -18.87 -43.46 -9.78
CA VAL A 16 -18.04 -42.27 -10.00
C VAL A 16 -17.82 -42.04 -11.49
N GLN A 17 -17.74 -40.79 -11.89
CA GLN A 17 -17.60 -40.43 -13.30
C GLN A 17 -16.42 -41.12 -13.96
N GLY A 18 -16.70 -41.88 -15.02
CA GLY A 18 -15.70 -42.64 -15.78
C GLY A 18 -15.27 -43.97 -15.15
N GLY A 19 -15.95 -44.46 -14.09
CA GLY A 19 -15.78 -45.81 -13.56
C GLY A 19 -16.57 -46.85 -14.36
N ALA A 20 -16.22 -48.16 -14.25
CA ALA A 20 -16.89 -49.23 -14.98
C ALA A 20 -18.38 -49.35 -14.68
N LEU A 21 -18.75 -49.22 -13.40
CA LEU A 21 -20.17 -49.20 -12.94
C LEU A 21 -20.93 -48.01 -13.57
N ASP A 22 -20.31 -46.84 -13.66
CA ASP A 22 -20.90 -45.66 -14.28
C ASP A 22 -21.16 -45.87 -15.78
N HIS A 23 -20.23 -46.48 -16.48
CA HIS A 23 -20.40 -46.84 -17.89
C HIS A 23 -21.43 -47.94 -18.10
N PHE A 24 -21.50 -48.91 -17.18
CA PHE A 24 -22.45 -50.02 -17.28
C PHE A 24 -23.89 -49.60 -17.00
N ILE A 25 -24.13 -48.80 -15.99
CA ILE A 25 -25.47 -48.31 -15.63
C ILE A 25 -25.94 -47.20 -16.59
N GLY A 26 -25.01 -46.48 -17.21
CA GLY A 26 -25.22 -45.69 -18.43
C GLY A 26 -26.17 -44.51 -18.30
N SER A 27 -26.59 -44.09 -17.09
CA SER A 27 -27.61 -43.03 -17.01
C SER A 27 -27.14 -41.83 -16.17
N ARG A 28 -27.01 -40.70 -16.85
CA ARG A 28 -27.06 -39.39 -16.18
C ARG A 28 -28.31 -39.30 -15.31
N ASP A 29 -29.45 -39.83 -15.78
CA ASP A 29 -30.74 -39.80 -15.10
C ASP A 29 -30.74 -40.49 -13.73
N LEU A 30 -30.00 -41.60 -13.56
CA LEU A 30 -29.89 -42.26 -12.27
C LEU A 30 -29.12 -41.44 -11.27
N ARG A 31 -28.00 -40.82 -11.67
CA ARG A 31 -27.25 -39.92 -10.81
C ARG A 31 -28.07 -38.72 -10.39
N ASP A 32 -28.75 -38.09 -11.35
CA ASP A 32 -29.59 -36.93 -11.10
C ASP A 32 -30.78 -37.32 -10.21
N THR A 33 -31.36 -38.51 -10.39
CA THR A 33 -32.43 -39.05 -9.52
C THR A 33 -31.92 -39.33 -8.11
N ILE A 34 -30.77 -39.96 -7.95
CA ILE A 34 -30.17 -40.21 -6.65
C ILE A 34 -29.81 -38.88 -5.96
N LEU A 35 -29.18 -37.95 -6.66
CA LEU A 35 -28.86 -36.62 -6.13
C LEU A 35 -30.11 -35.86 -5.72
N GLN A 36 -31.15 -35.82 -6.59
CA GLN A 36 -32.43 -35.18 -6.26
C GLN A 36 -33.11 -35.83 -5.04
N THR A 37 -33.10 -37.14 -4.94
CA THR A 37 -33.69 -37.86 -3.80
C THR A 37 -32.93 -37.54 -2.50
N ILE A 38 -31.59 -37.51 -2.56
CA ILE A 38 -30.74 -37.15 -1.40
C ILE A 38 -30.92 -35.68 -1.03
N PHE A 39 -30.93 -34.78 -2.01
CA PHE A 39 -31.13 -33.33 -1.78
C PHE A 39 -32.52 -33.00 -1.24
N ARG A 40 -33.58 -33.80 -1.58
CA ARG A 40 -34.91 -33.64 -1.03
C ARG A 40 -35.05 -34.13 0.42
N THR A 41 -34.12 -34.95 0.89
CA THR A 41 -34.12 -35.40 2.28
C THR A 41 -33.73 -34.24 3.18
N SER A 42 -34.66 -33.79 4.02
CA SER A 42 -34.39 -32.69 4.96
C SER A 42 -33.49 -33.20 6.12
N ILE A 43 -32.20 -32.97 5.97
CA ILE A 43 -31.26 -33.24 7.09
C ILE A 43 -31.64 -32.33 8.26
N HIS A 44 -32.03 -31.09 8.00
CA HIS A 44 -32.38 -30.11 9.02
C HIS A 44 -33.50 -30.57 9.94
N ASP A 45 -34.52 -31.23 9.41
CA ASP A 45 -35.67 -31.69 10.19
C ASP A 45 -35.38 -32.97 11.00
N ALA A 46 -34.25 -33.65 10.69
CA ALA A 46 -33.82 -34.84 11.38
C ALA A 46 -32.78 -34.54 12.51
N LEU A 47 -32.44 -33.28 12.75
CA LEU A 47 -31.45 -32.86 13.73
C LEU A 47 -32.02 -33.00 15.16
N ASP A 48 -31.15 -33.40 16.09
CA ASP A 48 -31.48 -33.36 17.51
C ASP A 48 -31.57 -31.93 18.05
N LEU A 49 -32.11 -31.78 19.26
CA LEU A 49 -32.37 -30.47 19.87
C LEU A 49 -31.07 -29.67 20.13
N ASP A 50 -29.96 -30.35 20.45
CA ASP A 50 -28.67 -29.70 20.71
C ASP A 50 -28.12 -29.08 19.45
N VAL A 51 -28.17 -29.80 18.33
CA VAL A 51 -27.71 -29.28 17.03
C VAL A 51 -28.60 -28.14 16.51
N GLN A 52 -29.95 -28.26 16.73
CA GLN A 52 -30.85 -27.15 16.38
C GLN A 52 -30.57 -25.90 17.17
N THR A 53 -30.25 -26.02 18.47
CA THR A 53 -29.87 -24.89 19.33
C THR A 53 -28.60 -24.22 18.80
N LYS A 54 -27.55 -25.01 18.49
CA LYS A 54 -26.30 -24.49 17.92
C LYS A 54 -26.48 -23.81 16.56
N LEU A 55 -27.39 -24.34 15.72
CA LEU A 55 -27.73 -23.68 14.45
C LEU A 55 -28.41 -22.34 14.65
N LYS A 56 -29.24 -22.23 15.70
CA LYS A 56 -29.84 -20.96 16.06
C LYS A 56 -28.82 -19.93 16.51
N ASP A 57 -27.81 -20.35 17.27
CA ASP A 57 -26.67 -19.46 17.63
C ASP A 57 -25.92 -18.96 16.38
N VAL A 58 -25.75 -19.83 15.37
CA VAL A 58 -25.16 -19.46 14.07
C VAL A 58 -26.05 -18.46 13.35
N GLU A 59 -27.35 -18.69 13.31
CA GLU A 59 -28.32 -17.80 12.68
C GLU A 59 -28.35 -16.41 13.33
N ASP A 60 -28.42 -16.36 14.67
CA ASP A 60 -28.39 -15.12 15.43
C ASP A 60 -27.08 -14.35 15.20
N LYS A 61 -25.97 -15.08 15.09
CA LYS A 61 -24.67 -14.48 14.73
C LYS A 61 -24.65 -13.95 13.32
N PHE A 62 -25.21 -14.68 12.35
CA PHE A 62 -25.32 -14.24 10.95
C PHE A 62 -26.18 -12.98 10.82
N LEU A 63 -27.32 -12.93 11.52
CA LEU A 63 -28.17 -11.75 11.58
C LEU A 63 -27.42 -10.53 12.15
N THR A 64 -26.70 -10.71 13.27
CA THR A 64 -25.89 -9.64 13.88
C THR A 64 -24.81 -9.13 12.92
N GLU A 65 -24.25 -10.00 12.11
CA GLU A 65 -23.19 -9.68 11.15
C GLU A 65 -23.73 -9.21 9.79
N SER A 66 -25.05 -9.08 9.65
CA SER A 66 -25.74 -8.76 8.37
C SER A 66 -25.39 -9.77 7.25
N LEU A 67 -25.23 -11.02 7.62
CA LEU A 67 -25.06 -12.13 6.71
C LEU A 67 -26.42 -12.72 6.32
N PRO A 68 -26.50 -13.41 5.17
CA PRO A 68 -27.76 -14.05 4.76
C PRO A 68 -28.26 -15.07 5.76
N SER A 69 -29.59 -15.07 6.00
CA SER A 69 -30.33 -15.99 6.85
C SER A 69 -31.69 -16.30 6.21
N PRO A 70 -32.46 -17.31 6.63
CA PRO A 70 -32.15 -18.27 7.69
C PRO A 70 -31.09 -19.32 7.30
N VAL A 71 -30.43 -19.90 8.32
CA VAL A 71 -29.36 -20.89 8.17
C VAL A 71 -29.91 -22.30 8.36
N ARG A 72 -29.56 -23.21 7.48
CA ARG A 72 -29.93 -24.63 7.54
C ARG A 72 -28.72 -25.53 7.31
N LEU A 73 -28.82 -26.79 7.74
CA LEU A 73 -27.88 -27.82 7.30
C LEU A 73 -28.48 -28.60 6.13
N GLY A 74 -27.67 -28.81 5.12
CA GLY A 74 -28.06 -29.60 3.96
C GLY A 74 -26.87 -30.22 3.25
N LEU A 75 -27.11 -30.99 2.21
CA LEU A 75 -26.08 -31.62 1.41
C LEU A 75 -25.50 -30.62 0.39
N VAL A 76 -24.24 -30.28 0.55
CA VAL A 76 -23.46 -29.50 -0.41
C VAL A 76 -22.60 -30.49 -1.21
N GLY A 77 -22.91 -30.66 -2.50
CA GLY A 77 -22.26 -31.68 -3.31
C GLY A 77 -20.74 -31.51 -3.40
N ALA A 78 -20.01 -32.55 -3.00
CA ALA A 78 -18.58 -32.69 -3.29
C ALA A 78 -18.29 -34.12 -3.71
N PRO A 79 -17.96 -34.41 -4.97
CA PRO A 79 -17.65 -35.76 -5.42
C PRO A 79 -16.33 -36.24 -4.79
N GLY A 80 -16.37 -37.42 -4.14
CA GLY A 80 -15.18 -38.12 -3.67
C GLY A 80 -14.77 -37.88 -2.22
N VAL A 81 -15.61 -37.23 -1.40
CA VAL A 81 -15.33 -36.95 0.02
C VAL A 81 -16.22 -37.81 0.91
N SER A 82 -15.88 -37.99 2.22
CA SER A 82 -16.72 -38.70 3.17
C SER A 82 -18.14 -38.07 3.25
N MET A 83 -19.18 -38.87 3.57
CA MET A 83 -20.55 -38.35 3.66
C MET A 83 -20.66 -37.15 4.62
N ALA A 84 -19.90 -37.14 5.70
CA ALA A 84 -19.89 -36.01 6.64
C ALA A 84 -19.39 -34.71 6.00
N ALA A 85 -18.47 -34.76 5.06
CA ALA A 85 -17.95 -33.59 4.35
C ALA A 85 -18.91 -33.08 3.26
N THR A 86 -19.99 -33.79 2.98
CA THR A 86 -21.04 -33.33 2.07
C THR A 86 -22.13 -32.53 2.77
N VAL A 87 -22.13 -32.46 4.10
CA VAL A 87 -23.06 -31.65 4.89
C VAL A 87 -22.46 -30.26 5.10
N GLY A 88 -23.20 -29.22 4.76
CA GLY A 88 -22.74 -27.83 4.89
C GLY A 88 -23.90 -26.88 5.19
N LEU A 89 -23.53 -25.63 5.44
CA LEU A 89 -24.50 -24.57 5.65
C LEU A 89 -25.17 -24.18 4.34
N MET A 90 -26.48 -24.09 4.42
CA MET A 90 -27.36 -23.60 3.35
C MET A 90 -28.15 -22.39 3.84
N ILE A 91 -28.52 -21.53 2.96
CA ILE A 91 -29.27 -20.28 3.25
C ILE A 91 -30.59 -20.34 2.48
N GLY A 92 -31.71 -20.27 3.18
CA GLY A 92 -33.07 -20.25 2.59
C GLY A 92 -34.12 -20.83 3.53
N ASP A 93 -35.39 -20.41 3.32
CA ASP A 93 -36.51 -20.78 4.19
C ASP A 93 -36.91 -22.25 4.07
N THR A 94 -36.73 -22.83 2.89
CA THR A 94 -37.11 -24.22 2.60
C THR A 94 -35.93 -24.96 1.97
N ASN A 95 -35.92 -26.30 2.06
CA ASN A 95 -34.90 -27.13 1.43
C ASN A 95 -34.86 -26.95 -0.10
N GLU A 96 -35.98 -26.68 -0.72
CA GLU A 96 -36.08 -26.51 -2.19
C GLU A 96 -35.50 -25.17 -2.65
N GLN A 97 -35.49 -24.15 -1.80
CA GLN A 97 -35.02 -22.80 -2.09
C GLN A 97 -33.64 -22.52 -1.48
N ALA A 98 -33.19 -23.38 -0.56
CA ALA A 98 -31.96 -23.17 0.10
C ALA A 98 -30.74 -23.39 -0.83
N LEU A 99 -29.83 -22.45 -0.82
CA LEU A 99 -28.59 -22.48 -1.60
C LEU A 99 -27.40 -22.70 -0.67
N PRO A 100 -26.43 -23.54 -1.07
CA PRO A 100 -25.20 -23.69 -0.31
C PRO A 100 -24.48 -22.34 -0.15
N ILE A 101 -23.94 -22.08 1.05
CA ILE A 101 -23.16 -20.84 1.27
C ILE A 101 -21.94 -20.73 0.34
N THR A 102 -21.45 -21.86 -0.16
CA THR A 102 -20.39 -21.94 -1.16
C THR A 102 -20.77 -21.37 -2.54
N SER A 103 -22.07 -21.22 -2.83
CA SER A 103 -22.59 -20.57 -4.04
C SER A 103 -22.61 -19.04 -3.93
N TRP A 104 -22.37 -18.49 -2.75
CA TRP A 104 -22.35 -17.06 -2.50
C TRP A 104 -21.01 -16.45 -2.90
N GLY A 105 -20.99 -15.13 -3.06
CA GLY A 105 -19.72 -14.43 -3.36
C GLY A 105 -18.67 -14.67 -2.29
N SER A 106 -17.40 -14.71 -2.69
CA SER A 106 -16.24 -15.01 -1.82
C SER A 106 -16.17 -14.13 -0.57
N GLY A 107 -16.59 -12.87 -0.68
CA GLY A 107 -16.67 -11.94 0.44
C GLY A 107 -17.67 -12.41 1.51
N THR A 108 -18.87 -12.84 1.12
CA THR A 108 -19.86 -13.37 2.05
C THR A 108 -19.38 -14.65 2.73
N GLN A 109 -18.72 -15.53 1.97
CA GLN A 109 -18.13 -16.75 2.52
C GLN A 109 -17.05 -16.45 3.58
N LYS A 110 -16.19 -15.44 3.34
CA LYS A 110 -15.16 -15.03 4.30
C LYS A 110 -15.77 -14.50 5.60
N PHE A 111 -16.79 -13.64 5.51
CA PHE A 111 -17.48 -13.15 6.71
C PHE A 111 -18.22 -14.26 7.45
N ALA A 112 -18.86 -15.18 6.73
CA ALA A 112 -19.50 -16.35 7.33
C ALA A 112 -18.49 -17.24 8.06
N SER A 113 -17.33 -17.50 7.43
CA SER A 113 -16.24 -18.24 8.07
C SER A 113 -15.74 -17.54 9.33
N LEU A 114 -15.57 -16.22 9.31
CA LEU A 114 -15.17 -15.45 10.47
C LEU A 114 -16.21 -15.52 11.59
N ALA A 115 -17.51 -15.41 11.25
CA ALA A 115 -18.61 -15.54 12.20
C ALA A 115 -18.60 -16.94 12.84
N MET A 116 -18.43 -18.00 12.05
CA MET A 116 -18.33 -19.37 12.55
C MET A 116 -17.12 -19.55 13.48
N ILE A 117 -15.95 -19.08 13.07
CA ILE A 117 -14.74 -19.11 13.89
C ILE A 117 -14.97 -18.39 15.23
N SER A 118 -15.71 -17.29 15.26
CA SER A 118 -16.00 -16.54 16.48
C SER A 118 -16.90 -17.30 17.47
N LEU A 119 -17.73 -18.20 16.97
CA LEU A 119 -18.59 -19.07 17.80
C LEU A 119 -17.86 -20.28 18.40
N VAL A 120 -16.87 -20.80 17.65
CA VAL A 120 -16.16 -22.04 18.04
C VAL A 120 -15.04 -21.78 19.05
N SER A 121 -14.59 -20.56 19.22
CA SER A 121 -13.22 -20.32 19.62
C SER A 121 -13.03 -19.65 20.97
N GLU A 122 -13.29 -20.30 22.04
CA GLU A 122 -12.57 -20.02 23.29
C GLU A 122 -11.11 -20.55 23.26
N ASP A 123 -10.78 -21.51 22.38
CA ASP A 123 -9.52 -22.26 22.39
C ASP A 123 -8.48 -21.90 21.32
N HIS A 124 -8.79 -21.03 20.34
CA HIS A 124 -7.86 -20.76 19.23
C HIS A 124 -7.14 -19.43 19.42
N ALA A 125 -5.91 -19.48 19.93
CA ALA A 125 -5.08 -18.30 20.21
C ALA A 125 -4.49 -17.63 18.97
N ILE A 126 -4.40 -18.30 17.80
CA ILE A 126 -3.71 -17.81 16.59
C ILE A 126 -4.60 -17.96 15.37
N ALA A 127 -4.73 -16.86 14.60
CA ALA A 127 -5.36 -16.87 13.29
C ALA A 127 -4.30 -16.58 12.20
N LEU A 128 -4.26 -17.43 11.17
CA LEU A 128 -3.43 -17.25 9.98
C LEU A 128 -4.34 -16.91 8.81
N ILE A 129 -4.16 -15.77 8.19
CA ILE A 129 -5.05 -15.24 7.14
C ILE A 129 -4.21 -14.82 5.95
N ASP A 130 -4.50 -15.44 4.81
CA ASP A 130 -3.84 -15.14 3.55
C ASP A 130 -4.82 -14.38 2.65
N GLU A 131 -4.36 -13.27 2.09
CA GLU A 131 -5.10 -12.39 1.18
C GLU A 131 -6.55 -12.12 1.64
N PRO A 132 -6.78 -11.49 2.81
CA PRO A 132 -8.13 -11.19 3.27
C PRO A 132 -8.92 -10.28 2.29
N GLU A 133 -8.22 -9.53 1.45
CA GLU A 133 -8.79 -8.65 0.44
C GLU A 133 -9.48 -9.37 -0.70
N SER A 134 -9.13 -10.62 -1.00
CA SER A 134 -9.69 -11.35 -2.15
C SER A 134 -11.22 -11.43 -2.09
N GLY A 135 -11.89 -10.83 -3.09
CA GLY A 135 -13.35 -10.79 -3.18
C GLY A 135 -14.05 -9.84 -2.21
N LEU A 136 -13.32 -8.91 -1.60
CA LEU A 136 -13.87 -7.89 -0.71
C LEU A 136 -13.56 -6.48 -1.24
N GLU A 137 -14.56 -5.62 -1.24
CA GLU A 137 -14.39 -4.19 -1.50
C GLU A 137 -13.60 -3.53 -0.34
N PRO A 138 -12.85 -2.44 -0.58
CA PRO A 138 -11.97 -1.82 0.42
C PRO A 138 -12.66 -1.52 1.77
N TYR A 139 -13.92 -1.08 1.78
CA TYR A 139 -14.65 -0.83 3.03
C TYR A 139 -14.95 -2.12 3.82
N ARG A 140 -15.20 -3.23 3.11
CA ARG A 140 -15.40 -4.56 3.72
C ARG A 140 -14.10 -5.13 4.25
N GLN A 141 -12.99 -4.92 3.54
CA GLN A 141 -11.65 -5.29 4.03
C GLN A 141 -11.37 -4.63 5.38
N ARG A 142 -11.60 -3.31 5.48
CA ARG A 142 -11.46 -2.58 6.76
C ARG A 142 -12.36 -3.16 7.86
N THR A 143 -13.61 -3.46 7.52
CA THR A 143 -14.56 -4.07 8.47
C THR A 143 -14.08 -5.44 8.94
N PHE A 144 -13.56 -6.26 8.02
CA PHE A 144 -13.04 -7.60 8.34
C PHE A 144 -11.87 -7.52 9.34
N ILE A 145 -10.90 -6.65 9.09
CA ILE A 145 -9.75 -6.46 9.99
C ILE A 145 -10.18 -5.94 11.36
N LYS A 146 -11.12 -5.00 11.43
CA LYS A 146 -11.66 -4.50 12.71
C LYS A 146 -12.34 -5.61 13.50
N LYS A 147 -13.10 -6.48 12.84
CA LYS A 147 -13.77 -7.62 13.48
C LYS A 147 -12.77 -8.66 13.99
N LEU A 148 -11.71 -8.93 13.24
CA LEU A 148 -10.62 -9.79 13.69
C LEU A 148 -9.98 -9.28 14.98
N ASN A 149 -9.70 -7.98 15.05
CA ASN A 149 -9.11 -7.37 16.24
C ASN A 149 -10.04 -7.38 17.46
N GLY A 150 -11.36 -7.35 17.23
CA GLY A 150 -12.38 -7.38 18.29
C GLY A 150 -12.63 -8.76 18.91
N GLN A 151 -11.97 -9.82 18.46
CA GLN A 151 -12.23 -11.21 18.90
C GLN A 151 -11.39 -11.66 20.11
N GLY A 152 -11.15 -10.80 21.10
CA GLY A 152 -10.50 -11.18 22.35
C GLY A 152 -8.98 -11.41 22.25
N ASN A 153 -8.43 -12.33 23.04
CA ASN A 153 -6.97 -12.57 23.18
C ASN A 153 -6.31 -13.30 22.00
N ARG A 154 -6.79 -13.10 20.76
CA ARG A 154 -6.25 -13.77 19.58
C ARG A 154 -5.13 -12.96 18.94
N GLN A 155 -4.07 -13.67 18.57
CA GLN A 155 -3.03 -13.14 17.68
C GLN A 155 -3.37 -13.48 16.23
N SER A 156 -3.42 -12.47 15.36
CA SER A 156 -3.67 -12.66 13.93
C SER A 156 -2.42 -12.35 13.11
N PHE A 157 -2.04 -13.28 12.23
CA PHE A 157 -1.01 -13.08 11.22
C PHE A 157 -1.70 -12.96 9.86
N ILE A 158 -1.45 -11.87 9.19
CA ILE A 158 -2.14 -11.53 7.94
C ILE A 158 -1.10 -11.30 6.85
N VAL A 159 -1.23 -12.01 5.74
CA VAL A 159 -0.50 -11.72 4.50
C VAL A 159 -1.43 -10.95 3.58
N THR A 160 -0.98 -9.81 3.07
CA THR A 160 -1.85 -8.93 2.28
C THR A 160 -1.06 -8.11 1.25
N HIS A 161 -1.73 -7.79 0.14
CA HIS A 161 -1.32 -6.81 -0.86
C HIS A 161 -2.28 -5.61 -0.91
N SER A 162 -3.16 -5.45 0.10
CA SER A 162 -4.15 -4.38 0.14
C SER A 162 -3.70 -3.20 1.00
N PRO A 163 -3.69 -1.98 0.44
CA PRO A 163 -3.48 -0.76 1.22
C PRO A 163 -4.51 -0.58 2.34
N ALA A 164 -5.77 -0.96 2.08
CA ALA A 164 -6.86 -0.83 3.05
C ALA A 164 -6.69 -1.76 4.27
N VAL A 165 -6.13 -2.95 4.04
CA VAL A 165 -5.79 -3.89 5.12
C VAL A 165 -4.63 -3.35 5.94
N LEU A 166 -3.54 -2.90 5.29
CA LEU A 166 -2.36 -2.32 5.95
C LEU A 166 -2.72 -1.09 6.79
N GLU A 167 -3.44 -0.13 6.21
CA GLU A 167 -3.92 1.08 6.89
C GLU A 167 -4.70 0.72 8.16
N THR A 168 -5.66 -0.20 8.03
CA THR A 168 -6.54 -0.57 9.13
C THR A 168 -5.77 -1.33 10.23
N ALA A 169 -4.91 -2.27 9.87
CA ALA A 169 -4.11 -3.04 10.82
C ALA A 169 -3.18 -2.13 11.62
N MET A 170 -2.49 -1.20 10.95
CA MET A 170 -1.63 -0.22 11.62
C MET A 170 -2.42 0.75 12.53
N GLY A 171 -3.64 1.13 12.13
CA GLY A 171 -4.55 1.94 12.95
C GLY A 171 -5.05 1.22 14.21
N LEU A 172 -4.98 -0.11 14.24
CA LEU A 172 -5.31 -0.97 15.38
C LEU A 172 -4.05 -1.47 16.12
N ASP A 173 -2.96 -0.72 16.05
CA ASP A 173 -1.66 -1.04 16.64
C ASP A 173 -1.00 -2.34 16.12
N GLY A 174 -1.42 -2.81 14.98
CA GLY A 174 -0.78 -3.91 14.29
C GLY A 174 0.67 -3.59 13.91
N THR A 175 1.50 -4.64 13.83
CA THR A 175 2.90 -4.55 13.38
C THR A 175 3.03 -5.03 11.94
N VAL A 176 3.85 -4.33 11.15
CA VAL A 176 4.11 -4.66 9.75
C VAL A 176 5.50 -5.27 9.62
N TRP A 177 5.56 -6.46 9.05
CA TRP A 177 6.78 -7.20 8.81
C TRP A 177 7.03 -7.35 7.32
N ARG A 178 8.24 -7.04 6.88
CA ARG A 178 8.70 -7.31 5.51
C ARG A 178 9.47 -8.62 5.47
N LEU A 179 9.04 -9.55 4.63
CA LEU A 179 9.80 -10.74 4.30
C LEU A 179 10.76 -10.41 3.16
N LYS A 180 12.07 -10.57 3.40
CA LYS A 180 13.07 -10.44 2.34
C LYS A 180 13.15 -11.73 1.54
N HIS A 181 13.16 -11.59 0.23
CA HIS A 181 13.54 -12.69 -0.64
C HIS A 181 15.06 -12.92 -0.51
N SER A 182 15.48 -14.01 0.10
CA SER A 182 16.89 -14.42 0.06
C SER A 182 17.12 -15.20 -1.22
N SER A 183 18.04 -14.74 -2.06
CA SER A 183 18.57 -15.59 -3.12
C SER A 183 19.07 -16.88 -2.47
N PRO A 184 18.81 -18.06 -3.05
CA PRO A 184 19.32 -19.31 -2.50
C PRO A 184 20.84 -19.25 -2.49
N SER A 185 21.43 -19.09 -1.30
CA SER A 185 22.85 -19.38 -1.11
C SER A 185 23.06 -20.86 -1.43
N PRO A 186 24.12 -21.25 -2.12
CA PRO A 186 24.43 -22.66 -2.35
C PRO A 186 24.37 -23.39 -1.00
N ALA A 187 23.54 -24.42 -0.94
CA ALA A 187 23.22 -25.12 0.29
C ALA A 187 24.50 -25.63 0.98
N PRO A 188 24.73 -25.32 2.24
CA PRO A 188 25.68 -26.08 3.03
C PRO A 188 25.17 -27.49 3.23
N PRO A 189 26.05 -28.49 3.43
CA PRO A 189 25.66 -29.87 3.65
C PRO A 189 24.74 -29.99 4.88
N VAL A 190 23.90 -31.02 4.83
CA VAL A 190 22.77 -31.34 5.71
C VAL A 190 23.23 -31.46 7.16
N GLU A 191 23.38 -30.36 7.88
CA GLU A 191 23.47 -30.39 9.35
C GLU A 191 22.72 -29.20 9.93
N LEU A 192 21.69 -29.54 10.74
CA LEU A 192 20.89 -28.67 11.59
C LEU A 192 20.14 -27.53 10.86
N ARG A 193 18.92 -27.85 10.47
CA ARG A 193 17.92 -26.88 10.03
C ARG A 193 17.44 -26.01 11.19
N THR A 194 18.21 -25.01 11.56
CA THR A 194 17.63 -23.84 12.21
C THR A 194 16.71 -23.16 11.18
N PRO A 195 15.50 -22.73 11.55
CA PRO A 195 14.60 -22.11 10.61
C PRO A 195 15.25 -20.80 10.08
N ARG A 196 15.73 -20.83 8.83
CA ARG A 196 16.36 -19.70 8.14
C ARG A 196 15.41 -18.51 7.95
N PHE A 197 14.15 -18.65 8.32
CA PHE A 197 13.12 -17.63 8.15
C PHE A 197 13.28 -16.40 9.04
N LEU A 198 13.86 -16.54 10.23
CA LEU A 198 14.00 -15.43 11.19
C LEU A 198 14.99 -14.34 10.77
N HIS A 199 15.96 -14.66 9.92
CA HIS A 199 16.98 -13.70 9.47
C HIS A 199 16.51 -12.80 8.31
N ASN A 200 15.35 -13.08 7.71
CA ASN A 200 14.85 -12.38 6.54
C ASN A 200 13.57 -11.57 6.81
N CYS A 201 13.18 -11.42 8.07
CA CYS A 201 12.03 -10.60 8.48
C CYS A 201 12.53 -9.29 9.09
N VAL A 202 11.99 -8.17 8.61
CA VAL A 202 12.27 -6.85 9.16
C VAL A 202 10.97 -6.23 9.65
N ASN A 203 10.94 -5.81 10.92
CA ASN A 203 9.83 -5.06 11.49
C ASN A 203 9.90 -3.61 11.04
N LEU A 204 8.96 -3.20 10.22
CA LEU A 204 8.86 -1.83 9.71
C LEU A 204 8.12 -0.90 10.68
N SER A 205 7.40 -1.45 11.66
CA SER A 205 6.58 -0.66 12.60
C SER A 205 7.31 -0.26 13.88
N GLU A 206 8.56 -0.70 14.09
CA GLU A 206 9.34 -0.28 15.27
C GLU A 206 9.63 1.22 15.29
N ASN A 207 9.74 1.82 14.11
CA ASN A 207 10.00 3.26 14.01
C ASN A 207 8.67 4.02 13.90
N THR A 208 8.45 4.96 14.82
CA THR A 208 7.23 5.76 14.91
C THR A 208 6.97 6.61 13.67
N GLU A 209 8.01 7.19 13.08
CA GLU A 209 7.88 8.04 11.89
C GLU A 209 7.52 7.20 10.66
N LEU A 210 8.16 6.05 10.49
CA LEU A 210 7.81 5.12 9.42
C LEU A 210 6.37 4.60 9.60
N LYS A 211 5.99 4.19 10.83
CA LYS A 211 4.61 3.74 11.13
C LYS A 211 3.59 4.80 10.74
N LYS A 212 3.78 6.07 11.14
CA LYS A 212 2.90 7.18 10.77
C LYS A 212 2.84 7.42 9.27
N THR A 213 3.99 7.37 8.60
CA THR A 213 4.08 7.54 7.15
C THR A 213 3.31 6.46 6.42
N LEU A 214 3.53 5.19 6.78
CA LEU A 214 2.85 4.05 6.16
C LEU A 214 1.36 3.99 6.49
N GLN A 215 0.95 4.48 7.65
CA GLN A 215 -0.46 4.60 8.00
C GLN A 215 -1.15 5.68 7.15
N LYS A 216 -0.43 6.77 6.82
CA LYS A 216 -0.93 7.84 5.94
C LYS A 216 -0.95 7.43 4.48
N ASP A 217 0.06 6.69 4.04
CA ASP A 217 0.24 6.23 2.66
C ASP A 217 0.75 4.78 2.60
N PRO A 218 -0.14 3.80 2.81
CA PRO A 218 0.23 2.39 2.79
C PRO A 218 0.63 1.88 1.40
N GLU A 219 0.26 2.58 0.32
CA GLU A 219 0.64 2.23 -1.04
C GLU A 219 2.16 2.29 -1.24
N ALA A 220 2.86 3.14 -0.48
CA ALA A 220 4.31 3.24 -0.52
C ALA A 220 5.03 1.90 -0.27
N LEU A 221 4.45 0.99 0.54
CA LEU A 221 5.01 -0.36 0.77
C LEU A 221 4.71 -1.34 -0.36
N LEU A 222 3.67 -1.10 -1.12
CA LEU A 222 3.15 -2.02 -2.14
C LEU A 222 3.63 -1.62 -3.54
N ALA A 223 4.17 -0.42 -3.67
CA ALA A 223 4.73 0.08 -4.92
C ALA A 223 5.96 -0.74 -5.36
N LYS A 224 6.14 -0.86 -6.67
CA LYS A 224 7.36 -1.44 -7.25
C LYS A 224 8.58 -0.56 -6.94
N LEU A 225 8.38 0.77 -7.01
CA LEU A 225 9.37 1.78 -6.66
C LEU A 225 8.73 2.93 -5.88
N PRO A 226 8.75 2.91 -4.54
CA PRO A 226 8.44 4.07 -3.73
C PRO A 226 9.52 5.15 -3.89
N ILE A 227 9.09 6.41 -4.01
CA ILE A 227 9.98 7.57 -4.02
C ILE A 227 9.75 8.37 -2.74
N VAL A 228 10.72 8.37 -1.87
CA VAL A 228 10.69 9.07 -0.57
C VAL A 228 10.86 10.56 -0.81
N CYS A 229 9.83 11.37 -0.60
CA CYS A 229 9.88 12.83 -0.67
C CYS A 229 9.91 13.40 0.74
N GLU A 230 10.87 14.28 1.04
CA GLU A 230 11.03 14.87 2.37
C GLU A 230 9.78 15.62 2.84
N GLY A 231 9.16 16.36 1.91
CA GLY A 231 7.99 17.16 2.18
C GLY A 231 7.08 17.34 0.96
N LYS A 232 6.10 18.22 1.10
CA LYS A 232 5.11 18.50 0.06
C LYS A 232 5.70 19.16 -1.18
N THR A 233 6.72 19.99 -0.99
CA THR A 233 7.43 20.67 -2.11
C THR A 233 8.12 19.62 -2.97
N GLU A 234 8.90 18.72 -2.35
CA GLU A 234 9.62 17.64 -3.02
C GLU A 234 8.64 16.67 -3.70
N LEU A 235 7.51 16.38 -3.05
CA LEU A 235 6.45 15.55 -3.64
C LEU A 235 5.90 16.18 -4.92
N GLY A 236 5.49 17.45 -4.87
CA GLY A 236 4.96 18.15 -6.02
C GLY A 236 5.96 18.29 -7.17
N PHE A 237 7.21 18.58 -6.83
CA PHE A 237 8.31 18.65 -7.78
C PHE A 237 8.55 17.30 -8.47
N THR A 238 8.66 16.24 -7.70
CA THR A 238 8.86 14.88 -8.20
C THR A 238 7.74 14.44 -9.13
N GLN A 239 6.48 14.75 -8.80
CA GLN A 239 5.34 14.42 -9.66
C GLN A 239 5.49 15.00 -11.07
N VAL A 240 5.86 16.27 -11.20
CA VAL A 240 6.02 16.92 -12.52
C VAL A 240 7.19 16.30 -13.28
N ILE A 241 8.32 16.04 -12.64
CA ILE A 241 9.46 15.38 -13.28
C ILE A 241 9.09 13.98 -13.78
N LEU A 242 8.29 13.23 -13.02
CA LEU A 242 7.81 11.91 -13.45
C LEU A 242 6.78 12.01 -14.58
N GLU A 243 5.85 12.96 -14.51
CA GLU A 243 4.87 13.22 -15.56
C GLU A 243 5.55 13.58 -16.90
N ASP A 244 6.58 14.42 -16.86
CA ASP A 244 7.35 14.83 -18.03
C ASP A 244 8.11 13.66 -18.68
N ASN A 245 8.70 12.78 -17.87
CA ASN A 245 9.58 11.71 -18.34
C ASN A 245 8.90 10.35 -18.58
N PHE A 246 7.82 10.05 -17.86
CA PHE A 246 7.12 8.76 -17.90
C PHE A 246 5.65 8.87 -18.32
N GLY A 247 5.15 10.10 -18.51
CA GLY A 247 3.74 10.40 -18.79
C GLY A 247 2.87 10.43 -17.53
N GLN A 248 1.60 10.81 -17.70
CA GLN A 248 0.62 10.92 -16.61
C GLN A 248 0.38 9.58 -15.91
N ASP A 249 0.61 8.47 -16.61
CA ASP A 249 0.37 7.12 -16.10
C ASP A 249 1.59 6.49 -15.40
N TYR A 250 2.58 7.29 -14.93
CA TYR A 250 3.76 6.75 -14.25
C TYR A 250 3.40 5.84 -13.06
N ARG A 251 2.26 6.07 -12.40
CA ARG A 251 1.76 5.21 -11.32
C ARG A 251 1.43 3.79 -11.79
N ALA A 252 0.94 3.64 -13.03
CA ALA A 252 0.68 2.32 -13.61
C ALA A 252 1.97 1.48 -13.81
N ARG A 253 3.13 2.14 -13.78
CA ARG A 253 4.44 1.47 -13.78
C ARG A 253 4.90 1.03 -12.38
N GLY A 254 4.06 1.26 -11.35
CA GLY A 254 4.39 0.98 -9.96
C GLY A 254 5.29 2.02 -9.30
N ILE A 255 5.41 3.22 -9.88
CA ILE A 255 6.16 4.34 -9.30
C ILE A 255 5.23 5.11 -8.35
N HIS A 256 5.64 5.26 -7.09
CA HIS A 256 4.81 5.90 -6.07
C HIS A 256 5.59 6.93 -5.26
N PRO A 257 5.57 8.22 -5.65
CA PRO A 257 6.13 9.29 -4.82
C PRO A 257 5.21 9.58 -3.65
N PHE A 258 5.76 9.68 -2.45
CA PHE A 258 5.01 9.92 -1.22
C PHE A 258 5.76 10.83 -0.25
N GLU A 259 5.01 11.61 0.53
CA GLU A 259 5.54 12.53 1.53
C GLU A 259 5.82 11.81 2.85
N VAL A 260 7.00 12.04 3.41
CA VAL A 260 7.37 11.58 4.75
C VAL A 260 7.18 12.71 5.75
N GLY A 261 6.63 12.41 6.92
CA GLY A 261 6.63 13.35 8.04
C GLY A 261 8.03 13.48 8.67
N GLY A 262 8.25 14.58 9.42
CA GLY A 262 9.49 14.74 10.19
C GLY A 262 10.67 15.36 9.44
N GLY A 263 10.46 15.91 8.23
CA GLY A 263 11.48 16.59 7.44
C GLY A 263 12.65 15.70 7.05
N ASN A 264 13.83 16.29 6.89
CA ASN A 264 15.05 15.59 6.45
C ASN A 264 15.42 14.38 7.32
N SER A 265 15.27 14.50 8.64
CA SER A 265 15.51 13.40 9.59
C SER A 265 14.51 12.25 9.42
N GLY A 266 13.23 12.56 9.14
CA GLY A 266 12.20 11.56 8.86
C GLY A 266 12.48 10.82 7.55
N ALA A 267 12.82 11.56 6.49
CA ALA A 267 13.17 10.98 5.19
C ALA A 267 14.38 10.04 5.30
N LEU A 268 15.45 10.48 5.99
CA LEU A 268 16.62 9.64 6.25
C LEU A 268 16.24 8.33 6.97
N THR A 269 15.40 8.42 8.00
CA THR A 269 14.97 7.26 8.78
C THR A 269 14.18 6.26 7.92
N VAL A 270 13.27 6.75 7.08
CA VAL A 270 12.49 5.90 6.16
C VAL A 270 13.41 5.22 5.14
N CYS A 271 14.36 5.96 4.54
CA CYS A 271 15.33 5.41 3.62
C CYS A 271 16.18 4.29 4.26
N GLN A 272 16.65 4.50 5.48
CA GLN A 272 17.41 3.49 6.23
C GLN A 272 16.59 2.23 6.48
N LYS A 273 15.32 2.37 6.88
CA LYS A 273 14.41 1.23 7.07
C LYS A 273 14.10 0.50 5.77
N PHE A 274 13.99 1.21 4.66
CA PHE A 274 13.83 0.58 3.34
C PHE A 274 15.06 -0.22 2.94
N ILE A 275 16.27 0.28 3.22
CA ILE A 275 17.52 -0.48 3.04
C ILE A 275 17.51 -1.75 3.90
N GLU A 276 17.20 -1.63 5.19
CA GLU A 276 17.09 -2.77 6.10
C GLU A 276 16.06 -3.79 5.60
N GLY A 277 14.89 -3.31 5.16
CA GLY A 277 13.80 -4.12 4.60
C GLY A 277 14.09 -4.71 3.22
N GLY A 278 15.16 -4.29 2.53
CA GLY A 278 15.44 -4.68 1.15
C GLY A 278 14.37 -4.19 0.18
N ILE A 279 13.73 -3.06 0.48
CA ILE A 279 12.74 -2.41 -0.36
C ILE A 279 13.50 -1.54 -1.36
N PRO A 280 13.32 -1.73 -2.68
CA PRO A 280 13.89 -0.81 -3.66
C PRO A 280 13.21 0.56 -3.51
N PHE A 281 13.98 1.63 -3.54
CA PHE A 281 13.45 2.99 -3.44
C PHE A 281 14.40 3.99 -4.11
N THR A 282 13.95 5.22 -4.27
CA THR A 282 14.79 6.40 -4.45
C THR A 282 14.25 7.53 -3.58
N CYS A 283 14.97 8.65 -3.46
CA CYS A 283 14.49 9.75 -2.64
C CYS A 283 14.75 11.13 -3.28
N VAL A 284 13.95 12.11 -2.85
CA VAL A 284 14.12 13.54 -3.14
C VAL A 284 14.11 14.29 -1.81
N ALA A 285 15.22 14.91 -1.46
CA ALA A 285 15.40 15.58 -0.18
C ALA A 285 16.38 16.75 -0.26
N ASP A 286 16.16 17.76 0.57
CA ASP A 286 17.05 18.90 0.72
C ASP A 286 18.40 18.51 1.37
N ASP A 287 19.45 19.28 1.14
CA ASP A 287 20.69 19.16 1.90
C ASP A 287 20.72 20.17 3.04
N GLU A 288 20.39 19.71 4.23
CA GLU A 288 20.47 20.54 5.44
C GLU A 288 21.89 20.63 6.06
N GLY A 289 22.90 19.99 5.43
CA GLY A 289 24.25 19.90 5.96
C GLY A 289 24.37 19.09 7.25
N THR A 290 23.30 18.41 7.67
CA THR A 290 23.24 17.57 8.86
C THR A 290 23.32 16.09 8.49
N ARG A 291 23.86 15.24 9.41
CA ARG A 291 23.90 13.78 9.25
C ARG A 291 24.51 13.33 7.91
N THR A 292 25.50 14.06 7.40
CA THR A 292 26.12 13.83 6.08
C THR A 292 26.58 12.39 5.88
N GLY A 293 27.26 11.78 6.87
CA GLY A 293 27.69 10.38 6.77
C GLY A 293 26.54 9.37 6.65
N SER A 294 25.42 9.62 7.34
CA SER A 294 24.22 8.76 7.24
C SER A 294 23.55 8.88 5.88
N TRP A 295 23.46 10.09 5.31
CA TRP A 295 22.96 10.31 3.97
C TRP A 295 23.86 9.72 2.89
N GLN A 296 25.19 9.81 3.07
CA GLN A 296 26.14 9.17 2.15
C GLN A 296 25.91 7.66 2.08
N ALA A 297 25.70 6.99 3.21
CA ALA A 297 25.38 5.56 3.26
C ALA A 297 24.06 5.22 2.54
N VAL A 298 23.07 6.13 2.53
CA VAL A 298 21.83 5.97 1.78
C VAL A 298 22.07 6.12 0.28
N VAL A 299 22.77 7.19 -0.13
CA VAL A 299 23.06 7.48 -1.55
C VAL A 299 23.91 6.38 -2.20
N GLU A 300 24.82 5.76 -1.46
CA GLU A 300 25.62 4.61 -1.91
C GLU A 300 24.75 3.37 -2.23
N LYS A 301 23.59 3.25 -1.58
CA LYS A 301 22.66 2.11 -1.75
C LYS A 301 21.55 2.39 -2.74
N SER A 302 21.14 3.64 -2.84
CA SER A 302 20.04 4.06 -3.72
C SER A 302 20.30 5.48 -4.23
N PRO A 303 20.23 5.72 -5.55
CA PRO A 303 20.36 7.05 -6.11
C PRO A 303 19.28 7.98 -5.56
N CYS A 304 19.69 9.12 -5.02
CA CYS A 304 18.82 10.13 -4.45
C CYS A 304 19.02 11.46 -5.18
N LEU A 305 17.94 12.17 -5.44
CA LEU A 305 17.99 13.54 -5.92
C LEU A 305 18.14 14.46 -4.70
N ARG A 306 19.35 14.93 -4.46
CA ARG A 306 19.69 15.86 -3.37
C ARG A 306 20.42 17.08 -3.91
N TRP A 307 20.18 18.19 -3.25
CA TRP A 307 20.80 19.46 -3.62
C TRP A 307 22.18 19.58 -2.95
N ASP A 308 23.07 20.41 -3.54
CA ASP A 308 24.41 20.67 -2.97
C ASP A 308 24.39 21.93 -2.09
N HIS A 309 25.45 22.07 -1.30
CA HIS A 309 25.74 23.32 -0.58
C HIS A 309 24.67 23.80 0.40
N GLN A 310 23.96 22.86 1.07
CA GLN A 310 22.92 23.19 2.05
C GLN A 310 21.76 24.01 1.44
N GLN A 311 21.44 23.76 0.17
CA GLN A 311 20.35 24.40 -0.52
C GLN A 311 19.06 23.59 -0.39
N CYS A 312 17.94 24.30 -0.39
CA CYS A 312 16.63 23.73 -0.62
C CYS A 312 16.23 23.88 -2.11
N ILE A 313 15.19 23.15 -2.49
CA ILE A 313 14.70 23.10 -3.88
C ILE A 313 14.35 24.50 -4.41
N GLU A 314 13.74 25.34 -3.58
CA GLU A 314 13.41 26.71 -3.95
C GLU A 314 14.65 27.52 -4.36
N GLN A 315 15.71 27.45 -3.56
CA GLN A 315 16.95 28.17 -3.82
C GLN A 315 17.64 27.68 -5.10
N VAL A 316 17.61 26.38 -5.36
CA VAL A 316 18.16 25.80 -6.60
C VAL A 316 17.39 26.35 -7.80
N VAL A 317 16.05 26.31 -7.81
CA VAL A 317 15.25 26.78 -8.94
C VAL A 317 15.35 28.30 -9.13
N PHE A 318 15.39 29.07 -8.04
CA PHE A 318 15.59 30.52 -8.12
C PHE A 318 16.94 30.89 -8.74
N GLY A 319 17.98 30.12 -8.43
CA GLY A 319 19.32 30.32 -8.98
C GLY A 319 19.46 30.06 -10.49
N LEU A 320 18.48 29.40 -11.11
CA LEU A 320 18.44 29.20 -12.57
C LEU A 320 17.92 30.40 -13.32
N LEU A 321 17.22 31.33 -12.65
CA LEU A 321 16.65 32.49 -13.28
C LEU A 321 17.73 33.51 -13.69
N PRO A 322 17.65 34.06 -14.92
CA PRO A 322 18.39 35.25 -15.27
C PRO A 322 18.04 36.41 -14.34
N ALA A 323 18.99 37.28 -14.07
CA ALA A 323 18.85 38.39 -13.13
C ALA A 323 17.61 39.26 -13.40
N GLU A 324 17.30 39.50 -14.66
CA GLU A 324 16.17 40.30 -15.12
C GLU A 324 14.81 39.70 -14.82
N ARG A 325 14.77 38.38 -14.59
CA ARG A 325 13.56 37.57 -14.33
C ARG A 325 13.31 37.30 -12.85
N LEU A 326 14.20 37.68 -11.92
CA LEU A 326 14.11 37.35 -10.51
C LEU A 326 12.76 37.75 -9.85
N LEU A 327 12.15 38.86 -10.30
CA LEU A 327 10.86 39.31 -9.79
C LEU A 327 9.68 38.44 -10.23
N GLU A 328 9.84 37.58 -11.24
CA GLU A 328 8.83 36.60 -11.61
C GLU A 328 8.54 35.58 -10.50
N ILE A 329 9.47 35.39 -9.55
CA ILE A 329 9.24 34.53 -8.38
C ILE A 329 8.03 35.00 -7.58
N LEU A 330 7.73 36.29 -7.54
CA LEU A 330 6.55 36.84 -6.90
C LEU A 330 5.27 36.44 -7.65
N ASP A 331 5.33 36.45 -9.00
CA ASP A 331 4.22 36.01 -9.84
C ASP A 331 3.98 34.52 -9.71
N TRP A 332 5.03 33.71 -9.51
CA TRP A 332 4.90 32.29 -9.22
C TRP A 332 4.20 32.02 -7.88
N ALA A 333 4.56 32.79 -6.83
CA ALA A 333 3.91 32.69 -5.53
C ALA A 333 2.42 33.07 -5.59
N GLU A 334 2.07 34.06 -6.38
CA GLU A 334 0.68 34.45 -6.64
C GLU A 334 -0.07 33.37 -7.42
N SER A 335 0.55 32.78 -8.44
CA SER A 335 -0.07 31.73 -9.28
C SER A 335 -0.49 30.47 -8.52
N ILE A 336 0.19 30.17 -7.43
CA ILE A 336 -0.15 29.04 -6.53
C ILE A 336 -1.08 29.46 -5.37
N ASN A 337 -1.68 30.65 -5.45
CA ASN A 337 -2.56 31.23 -4.42
C ASN A 337 -1.90 31.33 -3.02
N TYR A 338 -0.59 31.56 -2.98
CA TYR A 338 0.08 31.81 -1.70
C TYR A 338 -0.31 33.19 -1.15
N ARG A 339 0.00 34.26 -1.92
CA ARG A 339 -0.37 35.66 -1.67
C ARG A 339 -0.31 36.46 -2.96
N GLU A 340 -1.11 37.51 -3.06
CA GLU A 340 -1.03 38.45 -4.16
C GLU A 340 0.33 39.20 -4.18
N LYS A 341 0.89 39.38 -5.37
CA LYS A 341 2.21 40.01 -5.58
C LYS A 341 2.32 41.36 -4.88
N ARG A 342 1.24 42.16 -4.87
CA ARG A 342 1.20 43.47 -4.19
C ARG A 342 1.50 43.38 -2.68
N HIS A 343 1.27 42.26 -2.05
CA HIS A 343 1.56 42.04 -0.62
C HIS A 343 2.98 41.51 -0.40
N LEU A 344 3.60 40.91 -1.40
CA LEU A 344 4.96 40.36 -1.32
C LEU A 344 6.01 41.45 -1.58
N ILE A 345 5.72 42.43 -2.47
CA ILE A 345 6.60 43.55 -2.81
C ILE A 345 7.12 44.28 -1.55
N PRO A 346 6.26 44.70 -0.58
CA PRO A 346 6.73 45.38 0.61
C PRO A 346 7.67 44.50 1.48
N GLU A 347 7.46 43.20 1.50
CA GLU A 347 8.34 42.29 2.22
C GLU A 347 9.71 42.18 1.60
N VAL A 348 9.80 42.10 0.25
CA VAL A 348 11.07 42.11 -0.49
C VAL A 348 11.77 43.44 -0.29
N ARG A 349 11.05 44.57 -0.41
CA ARG A 349 11.57 45.89 -0.17
C ARG A 349 12.23 46.01 1.22
N LYS A 350 11.53 45.57 2.25
CA LYS A 350 12.06 45.56 3.61
C LYS A 350 13.29 44.67 3.76
N ALA A 351 13.38 43.55 3.02
CA ALA A 351 14.55 42.67 3.06
C ALA A 351 15.77 43.27 2.32
N LEU A 352 15.55 44.13 1.32
CA LEU A 352 16.61 44.89 0.64
C LEU A 352 17.14 46.01 1.54
N GLY A 353 16.28 46.64 2.36
CA GLY A 353 16.62 47.71 3.32
C GLY A 353 15.39 48.49 3.74
N GLU A 354 15.37 48.99 4.98
CA GLU A 354 14.17 49.65 5.56
C GLU A 354 13.78 50.95 4.82
N ASP A 355 14.75 51.65 4.20
CA ASP A 355 14.57 52.94 3.52
C ASP A 355 14.45 52.85 1.98
N VAL A 356 14.21 51.66 1.44
CA VAL A 356 14.13 51.49 -0.02
C VAL A 356 12.83 52.10 -0.55
N THR A 357 12.96 53.25 -1.26
CA THR A 357 11.84 53.96 -1.88
C THR A 357 11.78 53.74 -3.42
N LEU A 358 12.79 53.08 -3.97
CA LEU A 358 12.90 52.84 -5.42
C LEU A 358 11.76 51.95 -5.95
N PRO A 359 11.31 52.19 -7.20
CA PRO A 359 10.39 51.29 -7.88
C PRO A 359 11.05 49.92 -8.14
N GLU A 360 10.26 48.89 -8.26
CA GLU A 360 10.74 47.48 -8.42
C GLU A 360 11.62 47.32 -9.67
N SER A 361 11.31 48.02 -10.74
CA SER A 361 12.09 48.04 -12.01
C SER A 361 13.55 48.49 -11.83
N GLU A 362 13.87 49.21 -10.77
CA GLU A 362 15.19 49.74 -10.50
C GLU A 362 15.98 48.88 -9.46
N TRP A 363 15.34 47.87 -8.81
CA TRP A 363 15.97 47.10 -7.76
C TRP A 363 17.20 46.32 -8.25
N LEU A 364 17.13 45.71 -9.43
CA LEU A 364 18.25 44.98 -10.01
C LEU A 364 19.47 45.89 -10.24
N SER A 365 19.26 47.10 -10.82
CA SER A 365 20.33 48.03 -11.09
C SER A 365 20.90 48.66 -9.81
N ALA A 366 20.06 48.88 -8.79
CA ALA A 366 20.47 49.53 -7.54
C ALA A 366 21.18 48.58 -6.58
N PHE A 367 20.73 47.31 -6.46
CA PHE A 367 21.22 46.36 -5.46
C PHE A 367 22.05 45.22 -6.04
N GLY A 368 21.94 44.97 -7.35
CA GLY A 368 22.56 43.84 -8.04
C GLY A 368 21.82 42.53 -7.84
N GLU A 369 22.13 41.56 -8.68
CA GLU A 369 21.52 40.23 -8.73
C GLU A 369 21.61 39.47 -7.39
N ALA A 370 22.81 39.36 -6.83
CA ALA A 370 23.05 38.59 -5.61
C ALA A 370 22.26 39.11 -4.41
N ALA A 371 22.14 40.44 -4.26
CA ALA A 371 21.38 41.03 -3.17
C ALA A 371 19.88 40.84 -3.35
N LEU A 372 19.37 40.99 -4.55
CA LEU A 372 17.96 40.80 -4.89
C LEU A 372 17.55 39.32 -4.69
N LEU A 373 18.31 38.39 -5.25
CA LEU A 373 18.08 36.94 -5.05
C LEU A 373 18.11 36.56 -3.58
N LYS A 374 19.08 37.09 -2.82
CA LYS A 374 19.18 36.85 -1.37
C LYS A 374 17.97 37.39 -0.62
N ALA A 375 17.49 38.58 -0.96
CA ALA A 375 16.31 39.19 -0.33
C ALA A 375 15.05 38.37 -0.58
N ILE A 376 14.82 37.98 -1.83
CA ILE A 376 13.68 37.12 -2.21
C ILE A 376 13.78 35.77 -1.50
N SER A 377 14.93 35.09 -1.57
CA SER A 377 15.14 33.79 -0.94
C SER A 377 14.92 33.83 0.57
N LYS A 378 15.36 34.90 1.24
CA LYS A 378 15.18 35.06 2.71
C LYS A 378 13.70 35.11 3.13
N ILE A 379 12.83 35.60 2.26
CA ILE A 379 11.40 35.71 2.54
C ILE A 379 10.66 34.46 2.06
N ALA A 380 11.01 33.99 0.86
CA ALA A 380 10.37 32.81 0.26
C ALA A 380 10.67 31.52 1.05
N VAL A 381 11.85 31.44 1.68
CA VAL A 381 12.33 30.30 2.47
C VAL A 381 12.74 30.77 3.87
N PRO A 382 11.79 31.21 4.70
CA PRO A 382 12.11 31.65 6.05
C PRO A 382 12.57 30.48 6.92
N PRO A 383 13.40 30.71 7.95
CA PRO A 383 13.74 29.69 8.93
C PRO A 383 12.48 29.06 9.54
N ALA A 384 12.52 27.75 9.76
CA ALA A 384 11.37 26.91 10.17
C ALA A 384 10.57 27.41 11.38
N SER A 385 11.12 28.33 12.17
CA SER A 385 10.50 28.88 13.38
C SER A 385 9.57 30.07 13.16
N LYS A 386 9.52 30.68 11.95
CA LYS A 386 8.89 31.99 11.79
C LYS A 386 7.71 32.12 10.84
N ASN A 387 7.67 31.40 9.74
CA ASN A 387 6.54 31.41 8.77
C ASN A 387 6.61 30.22 7.84
N LYS A 388 5.48 29.84 7.22
CA LYS A 388 5.51 28.88 6.11
C LYS A 388 6.14 29.53 4.89
N GLY A 389 7.14 28.90 4.29
CA GLY A 389 7.71 29.33 3.02
C GLY A 389 6.68 29.37 1.89
N TRP A 390 6.93 30.16 0.85
CA TRP A 390 5.94 30.42 -0.22
C TRP A 390 5.52 29.16 -0.97
N PHE A 391 6.44 28.23 -1.18
CA PHE A 391 6.25 27.03 -2.00
C PHE A 391 6.07 25.73 -1.18
N LYS A 392 5.85 25.81 0.13
CA LYS A 392 5.72 24.66 1.04
C LYS A 392 4.37 23.91 0.90
N SER A 393 4.04 23.56 -0.36
CA SER A 393 2.84 22.79 -0.73
C SER A 393 3.12 21.95 -1.98
N VAL A 394 2.25 20.98 -2.27
CA VAL A 394 2.33 20.20 -3.52
C VAL A 394 2.21 21.12 -4.75
N ALA A 395 1.29 22.08 -4.72
CA ALA A 395 1.15 23.06 -5.80
C ALA A 395 2.42 23.90 -5.96
N GLY A 396 3.06 24.29 -4.85
CA GLY A 396 4.34 25.00 -4.87
C GLY A 396 5.46 24.19 -5.53
N GLY A 397 5.61 22.94 -5.13
CA GLY A 397 6.58 22.04 -5.74
C GLY A 397 6.35 21.81 -7.22
N ARG A 398 5.09 21.62 -7.63
CA ARG A 398 4.72 21.50 -9.05
C ARG A 398 5.06 22.78 -9.83
N CYS A 399 4.78 23.95 -9.28
CA CYS A 399 5.15 25.24 -9.90
C CYS A 399 6.67 25.32 -10.10
N LEU A 400 7.46 25.04 -9.07
CA LEU A 400 8.93 25.07 -9.15
C LEU A 400 9.45 24.12 -10.24
N ALA A 401 8.95 22.89 -10.32
CA ALA A 401 9.36 21.95 -11.35
C ALA A 401 8.99 22.40 -12.76
N MET A 402 7.78 22.90 -12.97
CA MET A 402 7.37 23.45 -14.28
C MET A 402 8.25 24.62 -14.70
N LYS A 403 8.57 25.51 -13.75
CA LYS A 403 9.44 26.67 -14.04
C LYS A 403 10.89 26.25 -14.29
N MET A 404 11.39 25.26 -13.57
CA MET A 404 12.70 24.68 -13.87
C MET A 404 12.76 24.08 -15.28
N LEU A 405 11.73 23.35 -15.70
CA LEU A 405 11.66 22.78 -17.06
C LEU A 405 11.52 23.86 -18.13
N GLU A 406 10.78 24.95 -17.85
CA GLU A 406 10.64 26.11 -18.76
C GLU A 406 11.96 26.85 -18.95
N ILE A 407 12.73 27.08 -17.87
CA ILE A 407 14.00 27.82 -17.90
C ILE A 407 15.11 26.93 -18.49
N GLY A 408 15.08 25.65 -18.18
CA GLY A 408 16.12 24.67 -18.43
C GLY A 408 17.06 24.54 -17.22
N PRO A 409 17.31 23.32 -16.74
CA PRO A 409 18.31 23.07 -15.69
C PRO A 409 19.72 23.38 -16.17
N ASP A 410 20.59 23.81 -15.29
CA ASP A 410 22.02 23.90 -15.57
C ASP A 410 22.64 22.49 -15.72
N GLU A 411 23.89 22.43 -16.19
CA GLU A 411 24.59 21.14 -16.43
C GLU A 411 24.68 20.27 -15.17
N ALA A 412 24.89 20.87 -14.00
CA ALA A 412 25.02 20.15 -12.74
C ALA A 412 23.68 19.54 -12.29
N LEU A 413 22.60 20.32 -12.37
CA LEU A 413 21.24 19.87 -12.05
C LEU A 413 20.76 18.84 -13.07
N GLN A 414 21.01 19.03 -14.37
CA GLN A 414 20.64 18.09 -15.41
C GLN A 414 21.28 16.72 -15.15
N LYS A 415 22.55 16.69 -14.83
CA LYS A 415 23.26 15.44 -14.49
C LYS A 415 22.62 14.71 -13.29
N LYS A 416 22.20 15.45 -12.26
CA LYS A 416 21.51 14.86 -11.10
C LYS A 416 20.13 14.30 -11.48
N LEU A 417 19.39 15.03 -12.28
CA LEU A 417 18.08 14.58 -12.79
C LEU A 417 18.25 13.33 -13.65
N ASP A 418 19.24 13.29 -14.53
CA ASP A 418 19.51 12.13 -15.38
C ASP A 418 19.86 10.89 -14.57
N LEU A 419 20.69 11.01 -13.52
CA LEU A 419 21.00 9.90 -12.61
C LEU A 419 19.78 9.40 -11.86
N PHE A 420 18.95 10.32 -11.35
CA PHE A 420 17.71 9.98 -10.67
C PHE A 420 16.74 9.25 -11.62
N LEU A 421 16.52 9.79 -12.82
CA LEU A 421 15.63 9.21 -13.81
C LEU A 421 16.13 7.86 -14.35
N ALA A 422 17.45 7.71 -14.52
CA ALA A 422 18.05 6.43 -14.88
C ALA A 422 17.78 5.35 -13.83
N ALA A 423 17.91 5.70 -12.54
CA ALA A 423 17.58 4.79 -11.45
C ALA A 423 16.09 4.41 -11.44
N VAL A 424 15.19 5.37 -11.67
CA VAL A 424 13.76 5.10 -11.79
C VAL A 424 13.48 4.14 -12.96
N ARG A 425 14.06 4.36 -14.14
CA ARG A 425 13.91 3.48 -15.31
C ARG A 425 14.43 2.08 -15.01
N GLN A 426 15.64 1.96 -14.49
CA GLN A 426 16.25 0.65 -14.17
C GLN A 426 15.37 -0.19 -13.25
N GLN A 427 14.73 0.42 -12.25
CA GLN A 427 13.91 -0.29 -11.27
C GLN A 427 12.51 -0.63 -11.80
N THR A 428 12.00 0.12 -12.78
CA THR A 428 10.62 -0.05 -13.26
C THR A 428 10.53 -0.82 -14.59
N GLU A 429 11.59 -0.84 -15.38
CA GLU A 429 11.66 -1.52 -16.68
C GLU A 429 12.20 -2.96 -16.59
N CYS A 430 12.79 -3.35 -15.45
CA CYS A 430 13.09 -4.78 -15.22
C CYS A 430 11.79 -5.57 -14.98
N PRO A 431 11.60 -6.69 -15.70
CA PRO A 431 10.40 -7.53 -15.63
C PRO A 431 10.21 -8.20 -14.26
#